data_0ff5a3ec40844ad62d28d0219715bd04
#
_entry.id   0ff5a3ec40844ad62d28d0219715bd04
#
_cell.length_a   1.000
_cell.length_b   1.000
_cell.length_c   1.000
_cell.angle_alpha   90.00
_cell.angle_beta   90.00
_cell.angle_gamma   90.00
#
_symmetry.space_group_name_H-M   'P 1'
#
loop_
_entity.id
_entity.type
_entity.pdbx_description
1 polymer ?
#
loop_
_entity_poly.entity_id
_entity_poly.type
_entity_poly.pdbx_seq_one_letter_code
_entity_poly.pdbx_strand_id
1 'polypeptide(L)'
;MFSGIVEEAARVVKIERDGGNVHLTLTCSFVDELKIDQSVAHNGVCLTVVSLPGDGTYTVTAIQETLDRSNLGDLKEGDVVNLERSMMMNGRLDGHIVQGHVDCTAVCEQLEEVDGSRYYLFRYKVDQGLARKGYVTVEKGSVTVNGVSLTVCDSEADSFRVAIIPYTFEHTNFKHITPGVKVNIEFDIIGKYLSRLMEFAK
;
A
#
# COMPACT_ATOMS: atom_id res chain seq x y z
N MET A 1 -7.43 -9.13 4.54
CA MET A 1 -6.11 -9.41 5.14
C MET A 1 -5.14 -9.77 4.04
N PHE A 2 -3.93 -9.22 4.07
CA PHE A 2 -2.90 -9.34 3.07
C PHE A 2 -1.55 -9.63 3.74
N SER A 3 -0.54 -9.94 2.94
CA SER A 3 0.83 -10.20 3.42
C SER A 3 1.82 -9.10 3.08
N GLY A 4 1.45 -8.20 2.16
CA GLY A 4 2.32 -7.20 1.57
C GLY A 4 3.26 -7.77 0.50
N ILE A 5 2.89 -8.90 -0.07
CA ILE A 5 3.57 -9.50 -1.23
C ILE A 5 2.74 -9.20 -2.48
N VAL A 6 3.23 -8.28 -3.28
CA VAL A 6 2.56 -7.87 -4.53
C VAL A 6 2.57 -9.02 -5.52
N GLU A 7 1.39 -9.34 -6.07
CA GLU A 7 1.22 -10.36 -7.10
C GLU A 7 1.45 -9.79 -8.49
N GLU A 8 1.02 -8.54 -8.72
CA GLU A 8 1.15 -7.88 -10.02
C GLU A 8 1.18 -6.35 -9.86
N ALA A 9 1.93 -5.69 -10.74
CA ALA A 9 1.88 -4.25 -10.97
C ALA A 9 1.02 -3.98 -12.21
N ALA A 10 -0.25 -3.67 -12.00
CA ALA A 10 -1.29 -3.58 -13.02
C ALA A 10 -1.58 -2.13 -13.46
N ARG A 11 -2.19 -1.97 -14.64
CA ARG A 11 -2.55 -0.64 -15.17
C ARG A 11 -3.97 -0.26 -14.85
N VAL A 12 -4.16 1.01 -14.52
CA VAL A 12 -5.48 1.66 -14.48
C VAL A 12 -5.94 1.90 -15.93
N VAL A 13 -7.07 1.32 -16.29
CA VAL A 13 -7.65 1.42 -17.64
C VAL A 13 -8.61 2.59 -17.74
N LYS A 14 -9.43 2.80 -16.69
CA LYS A 14 -10.46 3.84 -16.66
C LYS A 14 -10.66 4.36 -15.24
N ILE A 15 -10.96 5.65 -15.13
CA ILE A 15 -11.31 6.31 -13.86
C ILE A 15 -12.60 7.07 -14.06
N GLU A 16 -13.63 6.74 -13.27
CA GLU A 16 -14.91 7.43 -13.27
C GLU A 16 -15.19 8.02 -11.89
N ARG A 17 -15.63 9.29 -11.86
CA ARG A 17 -15.99 9.99 -10.63
C ARG A 17 -17.49 10.09 -10.52
N ASP A 18 -18.06 9.64 -9.40
CA ASP A 18 -19.49 9.70 -9.10
C ASP A 18 -19.68 10.25 -7.69
N GLY A 19 -20.03 11.52 -7.59
CA GLY A 19 -20.12 12.24 -6.33
C GLY A 19 -18.78 12.23 -5.57
N GLY A 20 -18.77 11.67 -4.37
CA GLY A 20 -17.56 11.49 -3.55
C GLY A 20 -16.83 10.16 -3.80
N ASN A 21 -17.28 9.34 -4.75
CA ASN A 21 -16.68 8.06 -5.07
C ASN A 21 -15.82 8.13 -6.33
N VAL A 22 -14.82 7.26 -6.39
CA VAL A 22 -14.01 7.03 -7.60
C VAL A 22 -14.06 5.55 -7.93
N HIS A 23 -14.51 5.24 -9.13
CA HIS A 23 -14.48 3.90 -9.69
C HIS A 23 -13.21 3.74 -10.50
N LEU A 24 -12.39 2.76 -10.10
CA LEU A 24 -11.14 2.40 -10.79
C LEU A 24 -11.36 1.09 -11.53
N THR A 25 -11.19 1.12 -12.85
CA THR A 25 -11.19 -0.08 -13.68
C THR A 25 -9.75 -0.44 -14.04
N LEU A 26 -9.37 -1.68 -13.75
CA LEU A 26 -8.02 -2.19 -13.95
C LEU A 26 -8.05 -3.49 -14.76
N THR A 27 -6.92 -3.83 -15.37
CA THR A 27 -6.66 -5.16 -15.92
C THR A 27 -5.62 -5.85 -15.05
N CYS A 28 -5.68 -7.18 -14.93
CA CYS A 28 -4.64 -7.99 -14.31
C CYS A 28 -4.66 -9.41 -14.88
N SER A 29 -3.56 -10.14 -14.71
CA SER A 29 -3.41 -11.51 -15.21
C SER A 29 -4.36 -12.51 -14.54
N PHE A 30 -4.81 -12.22 -13.32
CA PHE A 30 -5.69 -13.08 -12.52
C PHE A 30 -7.16 -12.60 -12.51
N VAL A 31 -7.58 -11.76 -13.46
CA VAL A 31 -8.95 -11.21 -13.50
C VAL A 31 -10.02 -12.32 -13.54
N ASP A 32 -9.76 -13.42 -14.24
CA ASP A 32 -10.70 -14.55 -14.34
C ASP A 32 -10.86 -15.35 -13.04
N GLU A 33 -9.96 -15.16 -12.09
CA GLU A 33 -10.02 -15.77 -10.76
C GLU A 33 -10.74 -14.88 -9.73
N LEU A 34 -11.02 -13.60 -10.09
CA LEU A 34 -11.71 -12.66 -9.21
C LEU A 34 -13.20 -12.96 -9.12
N LYS A 35 -13.82 -12.54 -8.03
CA LYS A 35 -15.25 -12.63 -7.78
C LYS A 35 -15.78 -11.28 -7.28
N ILE A 36 -17.04 -10.99 -7.58
CA ILE A 36 -17.76 -9.87 -6.96
C ILE A 36 -17.70 -10.06 -5.42
N ASP A 37 -17.56 -8.96 -4.71
CA ASP A 37 -17.42 -8.88 -3.25
C ASP A 37 -16.07 -9.40 -2.70
N GLN A 38 -15.13 -9.74 -3.57
CA GLN A 38 -13.76 -10.09 -3.17
C GLN A 38 -12.93 -8.84 -2.88
N SER A 39 -12.08 -8.93 -1.82
CA SER A 39 -11.13 -7.87 -1.49
C SER A 39 -9.81 -8.06 -2.26
N VAL A 40 -9.35 -6.97 -2.87
CA VAL A 40 -8.03 -6.85 -3.51
C VAL A 40 -7.37 -5.58 -2.99
N ALA A 41 -6.10 -5.62 -2.65
CA ALA A 41 -5.33 -4.44 -2.26
C ALA A 41 -4.80 -3.71 -3.52
N HIS A 42 -4.97 -2.38 -3.55
CA HIS A 42 -4.53 -1.49 -4.62
C HIS A 42 -3.57 -0.44 -4.03
N ASN A 43 -2.29 -0.52 -4.33
CA ASN A 43 -1.26 0.26 -3.62
C ASN A 43 -1.42 0.15 -2.09
N GLY A 44 -1.75 -1.04 -1.58
CA GLY A 44 -1.99 -1.29 -0.16
C GLY A 44 -3.38 -0.88 0.35
N VAL A 45 -4.27 -0.35 -0.50
CA VAL A 45 -5.66 -0.02 -0.11
C VAL A 45 -6.57 -1.20 -0.43
N CYS A 46 -7.20 -1.77 0.58
CA CYS A 46 -8.21 -2.82 0.44
C CYS A 46 -9.47 -2.26 -0.21
N LEU A 47 -9.81 -2.72 -1.41
CA LEU A 47 -11.03 -2.37 -2.12
C LEU A 47 -11.79 -3.63 -2.53
N THR A 48 -13.11 -3.50 -2.61
CA THR A 48 -14.00 -4.59 -3.00
C THR A 48 -14.24 -4.57 -4.51
N VAL A 49 -14.14 -5.72 -5.16
CA VAL A 49 -14.51 -5.91 -6.56
C VAL A 49 -16.02 -5.73 -6.72
N VAL A 50 -16.44 -4.74 -7.49
CA VAL A 50 -17.87 -4.40 -7.70
C VAL A 50 -18.38 -4.75 -9.09
N SER A 51 -17.48 -4.95 -10.06
CA SER A 51 -17.86 -5.30 -11.45
C SER A 51 -16.81 -6.18 -12.11
N LEU A 52 -17.26 -7.16 -12.87
CA LEU A 52 -16.50 -8.05 -13.74
C LEU A 52 -17.20 -8.14 -15.09
N PRO A 53 -16.90 -7.24 -16.05
CA PRO A 53 -17.63 -7.17 -17.32
C PRO A 53 -17.31 -8.33 -18.27
N GLY A 54 -16.24 -9.10 -18.01
CA GLY A 54 -15.84 -10.25 -18.85
C GLY A 54 -14.98 -9.87 -20.05
N ASP A 55 -14.44 -8.67 -20.06
CA ASP A 55 -13.55 -8.14 -21.12
C ASP A 55 -12.07 -8.08 -20.69
N GLY A 56 -11.71 -8.83 -19.64
CA GLY A 56 -10.37 -8.83 -19.06
C GLY A 56 -10.10 -7.69 -18.08
N THR A 57 -11.18 -6.98 -17.67
CA THR A 57 -11.08 -5.91 -16.66
C THR A 57 -11.95 -6.19 -15.44
N TYR A 58 -11.65 -5.49 -14.34
CA TYR A 58 -12.51 -5.45 -13.16
C TYR A 58 -12.58 -4.02 -12.61
N THR A 59 -13.62 -3.72 -11.86
CA THR A 59 -13.82 -2.40 -11.25
C THR A 59 -13.92 -2.50 -9.75
N VAL A 60 -13.27 -1.56 -9.06
CA VAL A 60 -13.37 -1.33 -7.62
C VAL A 60 -13.81 0.10 -7.36
N THR A 61 -14.34 0.37 -6.16
CA THR A 61 -14.80 1.71 -5.77
C THR A 61 -14.06 2.19 -4.54
N ALA A 62 -13.45 3.36 -4.62
CA ALA A 62 -12.88 4.09 -3.48
C ALA A 62 -13.83 5.21 -3.05
N ILE A 63 -14.18 5.26 -1.77
CA ILE A 63 -14.99 6.32 -1.16
C ILE A 63 -14.12 7.51 -0.76
N GLN A 64 -14.73 8.67 -0.46
CA GLN A 64 -14.01 9.90 -0.13
C GLN A 64 -12.99 9.72 1.01
N GLU A 65 -13.34 9.02 2.08
CA GLU A 65 -12.42 8.77 3.22
C GLU A 65 -11.16 8.02 2.78
N THR A 66 -11.31 7.05 1.88
CA THR A 66 -10.18 6.31 1.30
C THR A 66 -9.31 7.19 0.42
N LEU A 67 -9.93 8.08 -0.37
CA LEU A 67 -9.21 9.03 -1.24
C LEU A 67 -8.42 10.05 -0.42
N ASP A 68 -8.98 10.52 0.70
CA ASP A 68 -8.35 11.51 1.57
C ASP A 68 -7.09 10.96 2.28
N ARG A 69 -7.03 9.64 2.51
CA ARG A 69 -5.91 8.98 3.21
C ARG A 69 -4.88 8.36 2.30
N SER A 70 -5.18 8.20 1.02
CA SER A 70 -4.34 7.45 0.10
C SER A 70 -3.92 8.25 -1.13
N ASN A 71 -3.07 7.67 -1.94
CA ASN A 71 -2.69 8.23 -3.24
C ASN A 71 -3.66 7.85 -4.38
N LEU A 72 -4.73 7.10 -4.08
CA LEU A 72 -5.67 6.65 -5.13
C LEU A 72 -6.40 7.81 -5.81
N GLY A 73 -6.63 8.91 -5.08
CA GLY A 73 -7.27 10.12 -5.64
C GLY A 73 -6.41 10.85 -6.68
N ASP A 74 -5.11 10.62 -6.70
CA ASP A 74 -4.13 11.24 -7.61
C ASP A 74 -3.89 10.41 -8.88
N LEU A 75 -4.41 9.17 -8.93
CA LEU A 75 -4.21 8.26 -10.06
C LEU A 75 -4.83 8.80 -11.35
N LYS A 76 -4.18 8.45 -12.45
CA LYS A 76 -4.61 8.71 -13.82
C LYS A 76 -4.69 7.41 -14.60
N GLU A 77 -5.46 7.43 -15.68
CA GLU A 77 -5.47 6.31 -16.63
C GLU A 77 -4.06 6.08 -17.19
N GLY A 78 -3.65 4.82 -17.21
CA GLY A 78 -2.30 4.39 -17.56
C GLY A 78 -1.33 4.24 -16.39
N ASP A 79 -1.64 4.78 -15.21
CA ASP A 79 -0.80 4.62 -14.02
C ASP A 79 -0.73 3.15 -13.58
N VAL A 80 0.37 2.81 -12.92
CA VAL A 80 0.65 1.45 -12.45
C VAL A 80 0.38 1.35 -10.95
N VAL A 81 -0.44 0.35 -10.58
CA VAL A 81 -0.90 0.09 -9.22
C VAL A 81 -0.46 -1.32 -8.80
N ASN A 82 0.13 -1.45 -7.62
CA ASN A 82 0.44 -2.75 -7.03
C ASN A 82 -0.84 -3.46 -6.59
N LEU A 83 -1.00 -4.71 -6.99
CA LEU A 83 -2.15 -5.55 -6.63
C LEU A 83 -1.73 -6.73 -5.78
N GLU A 84 -2.54 -7.03 -4.77
CA GLU A 84 -2.45 -8.25 -3.98
C GLU A 84 -3.87 -8.73 -3.65
N ARG A 85 -4.17 -10.01 -3.92
CA ARG A 85 -5.41 -10.63 -3.47
C ARG A 85 -5.37 -10.95 -1.98
N SER A 86 -6.53 -10.99 -1.34
CA SER A 86 -6.60 -11.39 0.08
C SER A 86 -6.03 -12.79 0.29
N MET A 87 -5.29 -12.95 1.40
CA MET A 87 -4.66 -14.21 1.79
C MET A 87 -5.69 -15.33 1.97
N MET A 88 -5.32 -16.54 1.54
CA MET A 88 -6.03 -17.77 1.91
C MET A 88 -5.66 -18.20 3.33
N MET A 89 -6.60 -18.80 4.06
CA MET A 89 -6.38 -19.23 5.45
C MET A 89 -5.26 -20.25 5.64
N ASN A 90 -4.94 -21.02 4.61
CA ASN A 90 -3.84 -22.00 4.58
C ASN A 90 -2.61 -21.47 3.80
N GLY A 91 -2.60 -20.18 3.44
CA GLY A 91 -1.48 -19.53 2.77
C GLY A 91 -0.32 -19.23 3.72
N ARG A 92 0.86 -18.98 3.13
CA ARG A 92 2.04 -18.51 3.87
C ARG A 92 1.93 -17.01 4.12
N LEU A 93 2.49 -16.55 5.24
CA LEU A 93 2.71 -15.15 5.53
C LEU A 93 4.18 -14.81 5.22
N ASP A 94 4.48 -14.51 3.96
CA ASP A 94 5.85 -14.26 3.52
C ASP A 94 6.31 -12.80 3.77
N GLY A 95 5.39 -11.89 4.11
CA GLY A 95 5.66 -10.52 4.56
C GLY A 95 5.33 -10.33 6.04
N HIS A 96 4.38 -9.43 6.33
CA HIS A 96 3.82 -9.22 7.66
C HIS A 96 2.29 -9.12 7.61
N ILE A 97 1.63 -8.95 8.76
CA ILE A 97 0.16 -8.82 8.79
C ILE A 97 -0.24 -7.44 8.26
N VAL A 98 -0.80 -7.41 7.06
CA VAL A 98 -1.26 -6.21 6.37
C VAL A 98 -2.78 -6.22 6.29
N GLN A 99 -3.42 -5.14 6.70
CA GLN A 99 -4.88 -5.03 6.67
C GLN A 99 -5.41 -4.50 5.33
N GLY A 100 -4.60 -3.71 4.63
CA GLY A 100 -5.02 -2.91 3.49
C GLY A 100 -5.69 -1.60 3.93
N HIS A 101 -5.40 -1.14 5.14
CA HIS A 101 -5.97 0.07 5.73
C HIS A 101 -4.87 1.14 5.84
N VAL A 102 -4.65 1.83 4.74
CA VAL A 102 -3.66 2.90 4.63
C VAL A 102 -3.89 3.96 5.71
N ASP A 103 -2.84 4.29 6.45
CA ASP A 103 -2.89 5.26 7.55
C ASP A 103 -2.66 6.69 7.07
N CYS A 104 -1.71 6.85 6.18
CA CYS A 104 -1.34 8.15 5.62
C CYS A 104 -0.58 7.97 4.30
N THR A 105 -0.22 9.09 3.71
CA THR A 105 0.73 9.12 2.59
C THR A 105 2.08 9.67 3.02
N ALA A 106 3.13 9.24 2.34
CA ALA A 106 4.47 9.79 2.44
C ALA A 106 4.96 10.27 1.07
N VAL A 107 5.99 11.08 1.04
CA VAL A 107 6.66 11.51 -0.18
C VAL A 107 8.05 10.87 -0.23
N CYS A 108 8.42 10.33 -1.36
CA CYS A 108 9.79 9.92 -1.61
C CYS A 108 10.66 11.18 -1.67
N GLU A 109 11.64 11.31 -0.78
CA GLU A 109 12.57 12.45 -0.78
C GLU A 109 13.88 12.14 -1.50
N GLN A 110 14.36 10.88 -1.34
CA GLN A 110 15.64 10.47 -1.93
C GLN A 110 15.53 9.06 -2.49
N LEU A 111 16.25 8.84 -3.56
CA LEU A 111 16.48 7.53 -4.16
C LEU A 111 17.99 7.43 -4.44
N GLU A 112 18.62 6.42 -3.83
CA GLU A 112 20.04 6.12 -4.01
C GLU A 112 20.18 4.68 -4.53
N GLU A 113 21.07 4.47 -5.47
CA GLU A 113 21.45 3.13 -5.94
C GLU A 113 22.83 2.79 -5.39
N VAL A 114 22.91 1.71 -4.61
CA VAL A 114 24.14 1.25 -3.97
C VAL A 114 24.23 -0.27 -4.15
N ASP A 115 25.31 -0.73 -4.78
CA ASP A 115 25.62 -2.15 -4.97
C ASP A 115 24.44 -2.97 -5.56
N GLY A 116 23.70 -2.39 -6.51
CA GLY A 116 22.57 -3.04 -7.18
C GLY A 116 21.25 -3.04 -6.37
N SER A 117 21.26 -2.53 -5.14
CA SER A 117 20.07 -2.27 -4.34
C SER A 117 19.67 -0.80 -4.44
N ARG A 118 18.39 -0.51 -4.20
CA ARG A 118 17.89 0.87 -4.19
C ARG A 118 17.38 1.23 -2.82
N TYR A 119 17.85 2.37 -2.30
CA TYR A 119 17.46 2.90 -1.01
C TYR A 119 16.53 4.09 -1.23
N TYR A 120 15.33 4.01 -0.65
CA TYR A 120 14.33 5.06 -0.70
C TYR A 120 14.18 5.70 0.67
N LEU A 121 14.26 7.03 0.76
CA LEU A 121 13.88 7.81 1.93
C LEU A 121 12.46 8.34 1.73
N PHE A 122 11.57 7.98 2.64
CA PHE A 122 10.19 8.46 2.67
C PHE A 122 9.97 9.38 3.86
N ARG A 123 9.33 10.53 3.61
CA ARG A 123 8.89 11.46 4.66
C ARG A 123 7.39 11.55 4.70
N TYR A 124 6.82 11.50 5.91
CA TYR A 124 5.38 11.61 6.14
C TYR A 124 5.07 12.68 7.20
N LYS A 125 3.83 13.21 7.17
CA LYS A 125 3.39 14.17 8.16
C LYS A 125 3.07 13.46 9.47
N VAL A 126 3.79 13.80 10.53
CA VAL A 126 3.58 13.22 11.87
C VAL A 126 2.39 13.90 12.54
N ASP A 127 1.44 13.10 13.01
CA ASP A 127 0.47 13.46 14.02
C ASP A 127 0.93 12.92 15.37
N GLN A 128 1.26 13.82 16.30
CA GLN A 128 1.78 13.44 17.63
C GLN A 128 0.78 12.58 18.43
N GLY A 129 -0.53 12.78 18.23
CA GLY A 129 -1.57 11.98 18.86
C GLY A 129 -1.60 10.55 18.29
N LEU A 130 -1.43 10.40 16.99
CA LEU A 130 -1.38 9.11 16.30
C LEU A 130 -0.05 8.39 16.57
N ALA A 131 1.08 9.10 16.60
CA ALA A 131 2.38 8.51 16.92
C ALA A 131 2.35 7.78 18.27
N ARG A 132 1.73 8.39 19.31
CA ARG A 132 1.54 7.75 20.62
C ARG A 132 0.61 6.54 20.59
N LYS A 133 -0.15 6.35 19.52
CA LYS A 133 -1.05 5.22 19.29
C LYS A 133 -0.44 4.14 18.39
N GLY A 134 0.87 4.16 18.18
CA GLY A 134 1.58 3.16 17.39
C GLY A 134 1.62 3.39 15.88
N TYR A 135 1.27 4.58 15.42
CA TYR A 135 1.40 4.99 14.01
C TYR A 135 2.83 5.53 13.78
N VAL A 136 3.79 4.63 13.90
CA VAL A 136 5.22 4.92 13.80
C VAL A 136 5.94 3.75 13.14
N THR A 137 7.09 4.03 12.54
CA THR A 137 8.04 3.00 12.13
C THR A 137 8.97 2.63 13.29
N VAL A 138 9.55 1.45 13.25
CA VAL A 138 10.53 0.96 14.20
C VAL A 138 11.71 0.42 13.42
N GLU A 139 12.94 0.73 13.88
CA GLU A 139 14.17 0.22 13.26
C GLU A 139 14.13 -1.32 13.18
N LYS A 140 14.35 -1.86 11.97
CA LYS A 140 14.21 -3.30 11.64
C LYS A 140 12.79 -3.86 11.78
N GLY A 141 11.79 -3.02 12.03
CA GLY A 141 10.37 -3.39 11.98
C GLY A 141 9.85 -3.43 10.54
N SER A 142 8.57 -3.76 10.40
CA SER A 142 7.87 -3.82 9.11
C SER A 142 7.04 -2.56 8.87
N VAL A 143 6.93 -2.19 7.61
CA VAL A 143 6.01 -1.15 7.12
C VAL A 143 5.54 -1.53 5.72
N THR A 144 4.34 -1.12 5.34
CA THR A 144 3.90 -1.25 3.95
C THR A 144 4.08 0.08 3.23
N VAL A 145 4.70 0.04 2.05
CA VAL A 145 4.77 1.18 1.12
C VAL A 145 4.09 0.76 -0.18
N ASN A 146 3.02 1.44 -0.57
CA ASN A 146 2.18 1.04 -1.72
C ASN A 146 1.84 -0.45 -1.72
N GLY A 147 1.51 -1.02 -0.55
CA GLY A 147 1.17 -2.44 -0.39
C GLY A 147 2.36 -3.40 -0.35
N VAL A 148 3.59 -2.94 -0.52
CA VAL A 148 4.79 -3.79 -0.42
C VAL A 148 5.26 -3.85 1.03
N SER A 149 5.37 -5.06 1.60
CA SER A 149 5.96 -5.32 2.92
C SER A 149 7.47 -5.10 2.88
N LEU A 150 7.98 -4.18 3.69
CA LEU A 150 9.37 -3.77 3.68
C LEU A 150 9.94 -3.69 5.09
N THR A 151 11.23 -3.96 5.21
CA THR A 151 11.97 -3.76 6.45
C THR A 151 12.44 -2.32 6.53
N VAL A 152 12.14 -1.68 7.64
CA VAL A 152 12.57 -0.31 7.95
C VAL A 152 14.05 -0.28 8.29
N CYS A 153 14.77 0.68 7.73
CA CYS A 153 16.08 1.13 8.16
C CYS A 153 16.08 2.65 8.32
N ASP A 154 16.93 3.15 9.19
CA ASP A 154 17.02 4.59 9.51
C ASP A 154 15.65 5.18 9.91
N SER A 155 15.03 4.62 10.96
CA SER A 155 13.73 5.08 11.47
C SER A 155 13.88 6.38 12.27
N GLU A 156 13.26 7.46 11.77
CA GLU A 156 13.22 8.76 12.41
C GLU A 156 11.76 9.13 12.80
N ALA A 157 11.59 10.29 13.42
CA ALA A 157 10.28 10.72 13.90
C ALA A 157 9.25 10.92 12.78
N ASP A 158 9.70 11.38 11.60
CA ASP A 158 8.84 11.77 10.47
C ASP A 158 9.30 11.16 9.13
N SER A 159 10.30 10.27 9.18
CA SER A 159 10.86 9.64 7.99
C SER A 159 11.44 8.26 8.29
N PHE A 160 11.60 7.48 7.25
CA PHE A 160 12.27 6.19 7.32
C PHE A 160 12.88 5.85 5.97
N ARG A 161 13.86 4.96 5.98
CA ARG A 161 14.44 4.37 4.79
C ARG A 161 14.03 2.92 4.62
N VAL A 162 13.99 2.47 3.36
CA VAL A 162 13.85 1.06 3.00
C VAL A 162 14.84 0.71 1.90
N ALA A 163 15.33 -0.52 1.93
CA ALA A 163 16.17 -1.07 0.87
C ALA A 163 15.34 -1.99 -0.03
N ILE A 164 15.36 -1.73 -1.33
CA ILE A 164 14.61 -2.48 -2.34
C ILE A 164 15.59 -3.33 -3.15
N ILE A 165 15.37 -4.65 -3.11
CA ILE A 165 16.13 -5.61 -3.93
C ILE A 165 15.68 -5.53 -5.40
N PRO A 166 16.52 -5.95 -6.37
CA PRO A 166 16.19 -5.88 -7.80
C PRO A 166 14.85 -6.54 -8.13
N TYR A 167 14.56 -7.69 -7.54
CA TYR A 167 13.30 -8.41 -7.78
C TYR A 167 12.07 -7.54 -7.44
N THR A 168 12.03 -6.94 -6.24
CA THR A 168 10.92 -6.06 -5.81
C THR A 168 10.82 -4.84 -6.70
N PHE A 169 11.94 -4.24 -7.10
CA PHE A 169 11.95 -3.12 -8.01
C PHE A 169 11.29 -3.44 -9.36
N GLU A 170 11.61 -4.59 -9.95
CA GLU A 170 11.10 -4.97 -11.27
C GLU A 170 9.61 -5.40 -11.25
N HIS A 171 9.16 -6.03 -10.15
CA HIS A 171 7.83 -6.65 -10.06
C HIS A 171 6.78 -5.78 -9.36
N THR A 172 7.15 -4.56 -8.96
CA THR A 172 6.22 -3.62 -8.31
C THR A 172 6.29 -2.24 -8.97
N ASN A 173 5.44 -1.32 -8.52
CA ASN A 173 5.48 0.06 -8.99
C ASN A 173 6.66 0.88 -8.42
N PHE A 174 7.56 0.28 -7.63
CA PHE A 174 8.77 0.97 -7.13
C PHE A 174 9.65 1.52 -8.25
N LYS A 175 9.65 0.91 -9.44
CA LYS A 175 10.34 1.45 -10.62
C LYS A 175 9.84 2.82 -11.10
N HIS A 176 8.64 3.21 -10.68
CA HIS A 176 8.04 4.51 -11.00
C HIS A 176 8.13 5.51 -9.84
N ILE A 177 8.67 5.09 -8.67
CA ILE A 177 8.85 5.97 -7.51
C ILE A 177 10.17 6.72 -7.64
N THR A 178 10.07 8.04 -7.74
CA THR A 178 11.20 8.97 -7.78
C THR A 178 10.99 10.07 -6.75
N PRO A 179 12.00 10.90 -6.42
CA PRO A 179 11.81 12.03 -5.52
C PRO A 179 10.61 12.90 -5.92
N GLY A 180 9.74 13.20 -4.96
CA GLY A 180 8.49 13.93 -5.13
C GLY A 180 7.26 13.05 -5.33
N VAL A 181 7.40 11.75 -5.59
CA VAL A 181 6.25 10.83 -5.74
C VAL A 181 5.62 10.52 -4.38
N LYS A 182 4.28 10.59 -4.32
CA LYS A 182 3.47 10.25 -3.15
C LYS A 182 3.19 8.75 -3.12
N VAL A 183 3.38 8.13 -1.95
CA VAL A 183 3.12 6.70 -1.71
C VAL A 183 2.20 6.51 -0.51
N ASN A 184 1.49 5.39 -0.47
CA ASN A 184 0.67 4.98 0.67
C ASN A 184 1.52 4.31 1.74
N ILE A 185 1.23 4.59 3.01
CA ILE A 185 1.87 3.97 4.17
C ILE A 185 0.81 3.29 5.04
N GLU A 186 1.06 2.04 5.39
CA GLU A 186 0.37 1.35 6.48
C GLU A 186 1.41 0.91 7.50
N PHE A 187 1.29 1.42 8.74
CA PHE A 187 2.14 1.01 9.86
C PHE A 187 1.72 -0.36 10.37
N ASP A 188 2.69 -1.11 10.93
CA ASP A 188 2.43 -2.43 11.47
C ASP A 188 1.31 -2.40 12.53
N ILE A 189 0.28 -3.21 12.31
CA ILE A 189 -0.90 -3.29 13.18
C ILE A 189 -0.55 -3.69 14.62
N ILE A 190 0.53 -4.44 14.83
CA ILE A 190 0.97 -4.87 16.15
C ILE A 190 1.27 -3.67 17.03
N GLY A 191 1.97 -2.66 16.50
CA GLY A 191 2.28 -1.42 17.23
C GLY A 191 1.02 -0.68 17.67
N LYS A 192 0.01 -0.61 16.81
CA LYS A 192 -1.29 0.04 17.10
C LYS A 192 -2.05 -0.64 18.23
N TYR A 193 -2.13 -1.97 18.20
CA TYR A 193 -2.79 -2.74 19.27
C TYR A 193 -2.03 -2.68 20.58
N LEU A 194 -0.71 -2.84 20.58
CA LEU A 194 0.11 -2.74 21.79
C LEU A 194 -0.04 -1.37 22.46
N SER A 195 0.05 -0.29 21.69
CA SER A 195 -0.12 1.07 22.21
C SER A 195 -1.51 1.26 22.83
N ARG A 196 -2.56 0.74 22.20
CA ARG A 196 -3.93 0.83 22.71
C ARG A 196 -4.10 0.05 24.02
N LEU A 197 -3.55 -1.17 24.11
CA LEU A 197 -3.61 -1.99 25.34
C LEU A 197 -2.86 -1.34 26.49
N MET A 198 -1.71 -0.70 26.23
CA MET A 198 -0.93 0.02 27.26
C MET A 198 -1.66 1.23 27.84
N GLU A 199 -2.61 1.84 27.13
CA GLU A 199 -3.45 2.92 27.67
C GLU A 199 -4.36 2.43 28.81
N PHE A 200 -4.80 1.17 28.78
CA PHE A 200 -5.65 0.56 29.83
C PHE A 200 -4.84 -0.04 30.99
N ALA A 201 -3.52 -0.19 30.85
CA ALA A 201 -2.65 -0.73 31.88
C ALA A 201 -2.11 0.35 32.85
N LYS A 202 -2.46 1.62 32.62
CA LYS A 202 -2.15 2.77 33.49
C LYS A 202 -3.33 3.09 34.38
#